data_3a854b7caeda2cb803b5c2f84ffc9adb
#
_entry.id   3a854b7caeda2cb803b5c2f84ffc9adb
#
_cell.length_a   1.000
_cell.length_b   1.000
_cell.length_c   1.000
_cell.angle_alpha   90.00
_cell.angle_beta   90.00
_cell.angle_gamma   90.00
#
_symmetry.space_group_name_H-M   'P 1'
#
loop_
_entity.id
_entity.type
_entity.pdbx_description
1 polymer ?
#
loop_
_entity_poly.entity_id
_entity_poly.type
_entity_poly.pdbx_seq_one_letter_code
_entity_poly.pdbx_strand_id
1 'polypeptide(L)'
;MKKNILAVMLAVLFVSAAFGEMIPVQIDGSVGKLSAVIQKPELNDGEKCPLVMILHGFTGSKNDKLLKTFADALEAEGIASIRFDFNGHGESEGDFVNMTVLNEIEDARHVYEYVRDLRYVDSVSIAGHSQGGVVASMLAGELGQDFRKVILFAAAAVLRDDAIRGNVMDAVYDAGNPPESVKIFGRYDLGREYMLTAQTLPIYETAEKFTGPVCLIHGKADRIVPYTYSERYHKNYALSELHLIDGADHGFTGFEDTAAKIAVDFLKK
;
A
#
# COMPACT_ATOMS: atom_id res chain seq x y z
N MET A 1 -69.49 -14.32 20.52
CA MET A 1 -68.13 -14.85 20.29
C MET A 1 -67.29 -13.73 19.68
N LYS A 2 -66.45 -13.05 20.46
CA LYS A 2 -65.56 -11.99 19.98
C LYS A 2 -64.17 -12.65 19.65
N LYS A 3 -63.77 -12.63 18.38
CA LYS A 3 -62.43 -13.10 17.95
C LYS A 3 -61.42 -11.99 18.18
N ASN A 4 -60.50 -12.18 19.10
CA ASN A 4 -59.33 -11.32 19.28
C ASN A 4 -58.30 -11.69 18.19
N ILE A 5 -58.02 -10.75 17.28
CA ILE A 5 -56.94 -10.84 16.31
C ILE A 5 -55.70 -10.21 16.98
N LEU A 6 -54.75 -11.06 17.33
CA LEU A 6 -53.43 -10.63 17.84
C LEU A 6 -52.56 -10.24 16.64
N ALA A 7 -52.33 -8.94 16.45
CA ALA A 7 -51.40 -8.44 15.44
C ALA A 7 -49.97 -8.58 15.97
N VAL A 8 -49.19 -9.48 15.39
CA VAL A 8 -47.76 -9.58 15.64
C VAL A 8 -47.07 -8.52 14.78
N MET A 9 -46.61 -7.45 15.41
CA MET A 9 -45.71 -6.49 14.77
C MET A 9 -44.31 -7.12 14.64
N LEU A 10 -43.93 -7.47 13.43
CA LEU A 10 -42.57 -7.88 13.09
C LEU A 10 -41.71 -6.60 12.99
N ALA A 11 -40.93 -6.31 14.02
CA ALA A 11 -39.95 -5.23 13.96
C ALA A 11 -38.80 -5.66 13.01
N VAL A 12 -38.80 -5.16 11.78
CA VAL A 12 -37.67 -5.28 10.87
C VAL A 12 -36.62 -4.29 11.34
N LEU A 13 -35.62 -4.77 12.03
CA LEU A 13 -34.39 -4.01 12.30
C LEU A 13 -33.67 -3.79 10.95
N PHE A 14 -33.84 -2.61 10.38
CA PHE A 14 -32.95 -2.13 9.35
C PHE A 14 -31.59 -1.85 10.02
N VAL A 15 -30.65 -2.78 9.91
CA VAL A 15 -29.24 -2.47 10.12
C VAL A 15 -28.83 -1.62 8.92
N SER A 16 -28.88 -0.31 9.07
CA SER A 16 -28.21 0.62 8.18
C SER A 16 -26.74 0.30 8.31
N ALA A 17 -26.13 -0.25 7.26
CA ALA A 17 -24.67 -0.23 7.16
C ALA A 17 -24.27 1.24 7.08
N ALA A 18 -23.85 1.80 8.20
CA ALA A 18 -23.27 3.11 8.22
C ALA A 18 -21.94 3.01 7.47
N PHE A 19 -21.84 3.70 6.34
CA PHE A 19 -20.58 3.85 5.64
C PHE A 19 -19.73 4.82 6.46
N GLY A 20 -18.47 4.45 6.71
CA GLY A 20 -17.54 5.31 7.42
C GLY A 20 -17.22 6.60 6.65
N GLU A 21 -16.50 7.47 7.29
CA GLU A 21 -16.20 8.81 6.79
C GLU A 21 -14.99 8.79 5.84
N MET A 22 -15.16 9.39 4.66
CA MET A 22 -14.09 9.64 3.69
C MET A 22 -13.59 11.07 3.85
N ILE A 23 -12.40 11.26 4.41
CA ILE A 23 -11.83 12.58 4.76
C ILE A 23 -10.67 12.88 3.82
N PRO A 24 -10.81 13.81 2.86
CA PRO A 24 -9.68 14.28 2.07
C PRO A 24 -8.74 15.13 2.94
N VAL A 25 -7.44 14.88 2.81
CA VAL A 25 -6.40 15.61 3.56
C VAL A 25 -5.23 15.96 2.64
N GLN A 26 -4.53 17.04 3.00
CA GLN A 26 -3.27 17.44 2.37
C GLN A 26 -2.16 17.35 3.42
N ILE A 27 -1.09 16.63 3.07
CA ILE A 27 0.04 16.39 3.98
C ILE A 27 1.30 16.97 3.31
N ASP A 28 2.20 17.56 4.07
CA ASP A 28 3.50 17.96 3.55
C ASP A 28 4.32 16.69 3.21
N GLY A 29 4.76 16.57 1.96
CA GLY A 29 5.61 15.49 1.49
C GLY A 29 7.06 15.93 1.27
N SER A 30 7.86 15.09 0.64
CA SER A 30 9.29 15.32 0.39
C SER A 30 9.56 16.52 -0.54
N VAL A 31 8.65 16.79 -1.48
CA VAL A 31 8.82 17.85 -2.50
C VAL A 31 7.67 18.86 -2.45
N GLY A 32 6.46 18.44 -2.10
CA GLY A 32 5.28 19.28 -2.09
C GLY A 32 4.13 18.62 -1.34
N LYS A 33 2.91 19.13 -1.50
CA LYS A 33 1.73 18.57 -0.83
C LYS A 33 1.34 17.22 -1.43
N LEU A 34 1.09 16.25 -0.55
CA LEU A 34 0.51 14.96 -0.87
C LEU A 34 -1.01 15.03 -0.77
N SER A 35 -1.70 14.59 -1.81
CA SER A 35 -3.15 14.40 -1.79
C SER A 35 -3.47 13.04 -1.18
N ALA A 36 -4.18 13.03 -0.07
CA ALA A 36 -4.52 11.81 0.65
C ALA A 36 -6.01 11.74 0.98
N VAL A 37 -6.48 10.53 1.27
CA VAL A 37 -7.83 10.27 1.79
C VAL A 37 -7.73 9.31 2.97
N ILE A 38 -8.32 9.71 4.09
CA ILE A 38 -8.55 8.83 5.23
C ILE A 38 -9.94 8.22 5.07
N GLN A 39 -10.02 6.91 5.23
CA GLN A 39 -11.27 6.16 5.32
C GLN A 39 -11.35 5.62 6.74
N LYS A 40 -12.34 6.07 7.50
CA LYS A 40 -12.44 5.84 8.94
C LYS A 40 -13.80 5.21 9.28
N PRO A 41 -13.84 4.10 10.06
CA PRO A 41 -15.09 3.56 10.56
C PRO A 41 -15.79 4.56 11.50
N GLU A 42 -17.08 4.37 11.73
CA GLU A 42 -17.77 5.12 12.79
C GLU A 42 -17.17 4.76 14.16
N LEU A 43 -16.82 5.78 14.94
CA LEU A 43 -16.25 5.64 16.27
C LEU A 43 -17.09 6.44 17.27
N ASN A 44 -17.32 5.88 18.44
CA ASN A 44 -17.89 6.63 19.56
C ASN A 44 -16.89 7.66 20.09
N ASP A 45 -17.38 8.62 20.89
CA ASP A 45 -16.52 9.63 21.50
C ASP A 45 -15.44 8.99 22.39
N GLY A 46 -14.18 9.31 22.10
CA GLY A 46 -13.02 8.75 22.79
C GLY A 46 -12.59 7.35 22.36
N GLU A 47 -13.31 6.70 21.45
CA GLU A 47 -12.92 5.41 20.90
C GLU A 47 -11.72 5.54 19.95
N LYS A 48 -10.89 4.50 19.91
CA LYS A 48 -9.74 4.42 19.03
C LYS A 48 -9.81 3.19 18.15
N CYS A 49 -9.13 3.22 17.02
CA CYS A 49 -9.00 2.10 16.09
C CYS A 49 -7.58 2.00 15.53
N PRO A 50 -7.16 0.81 15.07
CA PRO A 50 -5.94 0.66 14.29
C PRO A 50 -6.09 1.36 12.93
N LEU A 51 -4.95 1.81 12.36
CA LEU A 51 -4.91 2.43 11.05
C LEU A 51 -3.90 1.71 10.16
N VAL A 52 -4.24 1.53 8.88
CA VAL A 52 -3.33 1.02 7.86
C VAL A 52 -3.00 2.11 6.85
N MET A 53 -1.71 2.41 6.68
CA MET A 53 -1.21 3.20 5.56
C MET A 53 -1.14 2.31 4.32
N ILE A 54 -1.70 2.74 3.18
CA ILE A 54 -1.77 1.95 1.94
C ILE A 54 -1.10 2.71 0.81
N LEU A 55 -0.01 2.15 0.28
CA LEU A 55 0.89 2.75 -0.68
C LEU A 55 0.69 2.15 -2.08
N HIS A 56 0.51 3.01 -3.10
CA HIS A 56 0.35 2.59 -4.49
C HIS A 56 1.69 2.24 -5.16
N GLY A 57 1.63 1.57 -6.32
CA GLY A 57 2.80 1.21 -7.11
C GLY A 57 3.24 2.28 -8.10
N PHE A 58 4.29 1.96 -8.87
CA PHE A 58 4.83 2.79 -9.95
C PHE A 58 3.73 3.23 -10.92
N THR A 59 3.65 4.52 -11.22
CA THR A 59 2.59 5.15 -12.03
C THR A 59 1.14 4.97 -11.54
N GLY A 60 0.96 4.43 -10.34
CA GLY A 60 -0.35 4.23 -9.70
C GLY A 60 -0.90 5.47 -9.02
N SER A 61 -1.95 5.27 -8.24
CA SER A 61 -2.57 6.34 -7.43
C SER A 61 -3.30 5.77 -6.21
N LYS A 62 -3.66 6.65 -5.27
CA LYS A 62 -4.53 6.32 -4.12
C LYS A 62 -5.89 5.72 -4.52
N ASN A 63 -6.26 5.86 -5.80
CA ASN A 63 -7.53 5.39 -6.35
C ASN A 63 -7.44 4.03 -7.06
N ASP A 64 -6.30 3.37 -7.03
CA ASP A 64 -6.14 2.04 -7.63
C ASP A 64 -7.12 1.04 -7.00
N LYS A 65 -7.68 0.17 -7.84
CA LYS A 65 -8.79 -0.72 -7.45
C LYS A 65 -8.43 -1.61 -6.26
N LEU A 66 -7.26 -2.26 -6.28
CA LEU A 66 -6.80 -3.10 -5.17
C LEU A 66 -6.77 -2.32 -3.85
N LEU A 67 -6.21 -1.10 -3.86
CA LEU A 67 -6.06 -0.27 -2.67
C LEU A 67 -7.43 0.15 -2.10
N LYS A 68 -8.36 0.51 -2.98
CA LYS A 68 -9.74 0.85 -2.58
C LYS A 68 -10.47 -0.36 -2.01
N THR A 69 -10.41 -1.51 -2.70
CA THR A 69 -11.02 -2.75 -2.21
C THR A 69 -10.46 -3.14 -0.83
N PHE A 70 -9.15 -2.97 -0.63
CA PHE A 70 -8.54 -3.25 0.66
C PHE A 70 -8.99 -2.26 1.73
N ALA A 71 -9.07 -0.96 1.43
CA ALA A 71 -9.56 0.05 2.36
C ALA A 71 -11.02 -0.19 2.76
N ASP A 72 -11.89 -0.58 1.81
CA ASP A 72 -13.29 -0.92 2.09
C ASP A 72 -13.39 -2.15 3.00
N ALA A 73 -12.54 -3.16 2.78
CA ALA A 73 -12.48 -4.36 3.62
C ALA A 73 -11.96 -4.06 5.04
N LEU A 74 -11.01 -3.13 5.20
CA LEU A 74 -10.51 -2.67 6.49
C LEU A 74 -11.60 -1.94 7.28
N GLU A 75 -12.30 -1.01 6.65
CA GLU A 75 -13.38 -0.25 7.27
C GLU A 75 -14.48 -1.16 7.80
N ALA A 76 -14.88 -2.17 7.02
CA ALA A 76 -15.89 -3.16 7.42
C ALA A 76 -15.49 -3.94 8.70
N GLU A 77 -14.21 -3.99 9.04
CA GLU A 77 -13.67 -4.63 10.25
C GLU A 77 -13.25 -3.63 11.33
N GLY A 78 -13.69 -2.37 11.21
CA GLY A 78 -13.39 -1.34 12.22
C GLY A 78 -11.96 -0.81 12.19
N ILE A 79 -11.24 -0.97 11.08
CA ILE A 79 -9.87 -0.53 10.89
C ILE A 79 -9.86 0.69 9.95
N ALA A 80 -9.27 1.79 10.40
CA ALA A 80 -9.08 2.95 9.54
C ALA A 80 -7.98 2.72 8.50
N SER A 81 -8.03 3.46 7.41
CA SER A 81 -6.94 3.48 6.42
C SER A 81 -6.64 4.87 5.92
N ILE A 82 -5.42 5.09 5.45
CA ILE A 82 -5.04 6.26 4.67
C ILE A 82 -4.41 5.80 3.36
N ARG A 83 -4.90 6.34 2.24
CA ARG A 83 -4.34 6.18 0.90
C ARG A 83 -3.92 7.55 0.40
N PHE A 84 -2.77 7.66 -0.21
CA PHE A 84 -2.25 8.93 -0.73
C PHE A 84 -1.54 8.73 -2.05
N ASP A 85 -1.45 9.79 -2.83
CA ASP A 85 -0.60 9.84 -4.01
C ASP A 85 0.80 10.29 -3.59
N PHE A 86 1.84 9.60 -4.00
CA PHE A 86 3.23 10.05 -3.85
C PHE A 86 3.48 11.35 -4.63
N ASN A 87 4.47 12.14 -4.26
CA ASN A 87 4.87 13.31 -5.04
C ASN A 87 5.12 12.94 -6.51
N GLY A 88 4.64 13.78 -7.44
CA GLY A 88 4.68 13.52 -8.87
C GLY A 88 3.64 12.52 -9.40
N HIS A 89 2.75 12.01 -8.55
CA HIS A 89 1.67 11.09 -8.92
C HIS A 89 0.29 11.70 -8.62
N GLY A 90 -0.72 11.21 -9.36
CA GLY A 90 -2.13 11.50 -9.12
C GLY A 90 -2.44 12.97 -8.96
N GLU A 91 -2.92 13.38 -7.78
CA GLU A 91 -3.29 14.74 -7.41
C GLU A 91 -2.28 15.40 -6.45
N SER A 92 -1.16 14.74 -6.15
CA SER A 92 -0.07 15.30 -5.36
C SER A 92 0.78 16.25 -6.18
N GLU A 93 1.43 17.19 -5.52
CA GLU A 93 2.38 18.11 -6.15
C GLU A 93 3.68 17.39 -6.55
N GLY A 94 4.53 18.10 -7.30
CA GLY A 94 5.77 17.58 -7.84
C GLY A 94 5.62 17.04 -9.25
N ASP A 95 6.74 16.70 -9.88
CA ASP A 95 6.81 16.19 -11.25
C ASP A 95 7.30 14.74 -11.24
N PHE A 96 6.64 13.88 -12.00
CA PHE A 96 6.98 12.46 -12.09
C PHE A 96 8.43 12.22 -12.51
N VAL A 97 9.00 13.10 -13.34
CA VAL A 97 10.40 13.01 -13.79
C VAL A 97 11.41 13.09 -12.64
N ASN A 98 11.02 13.71 -11.52
CA ASN A 98 11.85 13.86 -10.33
C ASN A 98 11.61 12.77 -9.26
N MET A 99 10.66 11.85 -9.51
CA MET A 99 10.33 10.77 -8.59
C MET A 99 11.50 9.80 -8.44
N THR A 100 11.72 9.36 -7.21
CA THR A 100 12.61 8.24 -6.85
C THR A 100 11.97 7.41 -5.73
N VAL A 101 12.39 6.17 -5.56
CA VAL A 101 11.95 5.36 -4.40
C VAL A 101 12.34 6.01 -3.07
N LEU A 102 13.45 6.75 -3.04
CA LEU A 102 13.89 7.46 -1.83
C LEU A 102 12.95 8.61 -1.46
N ASN A 103 12.47 9.39 -2.45
CA ASN A 103 11.46 10.42 -2.21
C ASN A 103 10.13 9.80 -1.73
N GLU A 104 9.72 8.66 -2.30
CA GLU A 104 8.50 7.96 -1.88
C GLU A 104 8.61 7.42 -0.45
N ILE A 105 9.80 6.98 -0.01
CA ILE A 105 10.03 6.60 1.39
C ILE A 105 9.85 7.81 2.30
N GLU A 106 10.35 8.98 1.90
CA GLU A 106 10.20 10.22 2.67
C GLU A 106 8.74 10.71 2.71
N ASP A 107 8.02 10.64 1.58
CA ASP A 107 6.59 10.91 1.54
C ASP A 107 5.82 10.00 2.51
N ALA A 108 6.10 8.69 2.48
CA ALA A 108 5.47 7.73 3.38
C ALA A 108 5.83 7.99 4.85
N ARG A 109 7.04 8.48 5.15
CA ARG A 109 7.45 8.90 6.50
C ARG A 109 6.63 10.08 6.98
N HIS A 110 6.43 11.11 6.18
CA HIS A 110 5.61 12.27 6.51
C HIS A 110 4.14 11.86 6.75
N VAL A 111 3.61 10.94 5.95
CA VAL A 111 2.27 10.39 6.17
C VAL A 111 2.20 9.61 7.48
N TYR A 112 3.24 8.82 7.82
CA TYR A 112 3.32 8.13 9.11
C TYR A 112 3.31 9.12 10.28
N GLU A 113 4.12 10.17 10.23
CA GLU A 113 4.17 11.21 11.26
C GLU A 113 2.81 11.89 11.44
N TYR A 114 2.09 12.14 10.34
CA TYR A 114 0.75 12.70 10.37
C TYR A 114 -0.26 11.77 11.04
N VAL A 115 -0.30 10.49 10.67
CA VAL A 115 -1.34 9.57 11.17
C VAL A 115 -1.10 9.11 12.60
N ARG A 116 0.15 9.01 13.06
CA ARG A 116 0.47 8.61 14.44
C ARG A 116 -0.04 9.62 15.48
N ASP A 117 -0.22 10.87 15.09
CA ASP A 117 -0.69 11.96 15.96
C ASP A 117 -2.22 12.11 15.95
N LEU A 118 -2.95 11.35 15.12
CA LEU A 118 -4.42 11.37 15.11
C LEU A 118 -4.98 10.77 16.41
N ARG A 119 -5.83 11.51 17.10
CA ARG A 119 -6.30 11.15 18.46
C ARG A 119 -7.03 9.81 18.52
N TYR A 120 -7.66 9.39 17.43
CA TYR A 120 -8.41 8.15 17.33
C TYR A 120 -7.58 6.95 16.86
N VAL A 121 -6.30 7.13 16.53
CA VAL A 121 -5.41 6.04 16.13
C VAL A 121 -4.72 5.47 17.38
N ASP A 122 -4.76 4.14 17.53
CA ASP A 122 -4.08 3.42 18.61
C ASP A 122 -2.81 2.70 18.12
N SER A 123 -2.79 2.30 16.86
CA SER A 123 -1.66 1.60 16.25
C SER A 123 -1.63 1.81 14.74
N VAL A 124 -0.44 1.78 14.15
CA VAL A 124 -0.24 1.95 12.71
C VAL A 124 0.35 0.67 12.12
N SER A 125 -0.22 0.20 11.03
CA SER A 125 0.35 -0.81 10.14
C SER A 125 0.56 -0.22 8.76
N ILE A 126 1.42 -0.84 7.94
CA ILE A 126 1.72 -0.36 6.60
C ILE A 126 1.49 -1.45 5.57
N ALA A 127 0.90 -1.08 4.45
CA ALA A 127 0.68 -1.94 3.30
C ALA A 127 1.15 -1.26 2.02
N GLY A 128 1.66 -2.02 1.06
CA GLY A 128 2.06 -1.45 -0.22
C GLY A 128 1.95 -2.45 -1.35
N HIS A 129 1.58 -1.94 -2.53
CA HIS A 129 1.53 -2.70 -3.77
C HIS A 129 2.72 -2.37 -4.66
N SER A 130 3.34 -3.38 -5.27
CA SER A 130 4.41 -3.20 -6.26
C SER A 130 5.57 -2.36 -5.70
N GLN A 131 5.93 -1.22 -6.33
CA GLN A 131 6.93 -0.27 -5.83
C GLN A 131 6.55 0.27 -4.44
N GLY A 132 5.26 0.56 -4.18
CA GLY A 132 4.79 0.92 -2.84
C GLY A 132 5.03 -0.17 -1.80
N GLY A 133 5.08 -1.45 -2.22
CA GLY A 133 5.51 -2.57 -1.37
C GLY A 133 7.00 -2.50 -1.02
N VAL A 134 7.85 -2.05 -1.94
CA VAL A 134 9.28 -1.78 -1.64
C VAL A 134 9.38 -0.64 -0.63
N VAL A 135 8.70 0.48 -0.87
CA VAL A 135 8.66 1.62 0.06
C VAL A 135 8.18 1.17 1.45
N ALA A 136 7.07 0.44 1.52
CA ALA A 136 6.53 -0.06 2.78
C ALA A 136 7.51 -0.97 3.53
N SER A 137 8.18 -1.89 2.82
CA SER A 137 9.16 -2.82 3.41
C SER A 137 10.39 -2.10 3.95
N MET A 138 10.92 -1.12 3.20
CA MET A 138 12.09 -0.35 3.61
C MET A 138 11.77 0.59 4.76
N LEU A 139 10.67 1.35 4.70
CA LEU A 139 10.26 2.24 5.77
C LEU A 139 9.98 1.48 7.08
N ALA A 140 9.35 0.31 6.99
CA ALA A 140 9.16 -0.55 8.16
C ALA A 140 10.49 -1.04 8.75
N GLY A 141 11.48 -1.36 7.90
CA GLY A 141 12.82 -1.70 8.36
C GLY A 141 13.57 -0.55 9.04
N GLU A 142 13.28 0.70 8.65
CA GLU A 142 13.88 1.90 9.23
C GLU A 142 13.23 2.30 10.56
N LEU A 143 11.89 2.25 10.65
CA LEU A 143 11.11 2.68 11.81
C LEU A 143 10.86 1.54 12.83
N GLY A 144 11.01 0.29 12.41
CA GLY A 144 10.93 -0.86 13.31
C GLY A 144 9.59 -0.98 14.04
N GLN A 145 9.62 -0.91 15.37
CA GLN A 145 8.44 -1.11 16.24
C GLN A 145 7.35 -0.03 16.12
N ASP A 146 7.59 1.02 15.37
CA ASP A 146 6.60 2.05 15.06
C ASP A 146 5.44 1.49 14.22
N PHE A 147 5.71 0.43 13.44
CA PHE A 147 4.68 -0.32 12.75
C PHE A 147 4.34 -1.62 13.47
N ARG A 148 3.04 -1.89 13.61
CA ARG A 148 2.54 -3.12 14.20
C ARG A 148 2.69 -4.31 13.26
N LYS A 149 2.34 -4.14 11.97
CA LYS A 149 2.36 -5.18 10.94
C LYS A 149 2.68 -4.59 9.57
N VAL A 150 3.20 -5.42 8.67
CA VAL A 150 3.49 -5.05 7.28
C VAL A 150 2.75 -5.99 6.33
N ILE A 151 2.13 -5.45 5.28
CA ILE A 151 1.48 -6.19 4.20
C ILE A 151 2.11 -5.81 2.87
N LEU A 152 2.58 -6.79 2.12
CA LEU A 152 3.24 -6.58 0.83
C LEU A 152 2.46 -7.30 -0.28
N PHE A 153 1.79 -6.52 -1.14
CA PHE A 153 1.11 -6.99 -2.33
C PHE A 153 2.08 -6.92 -3.51
N ALA A 154 2.55 -8.07 -4.02
CA ALA A 154 3.44 -8.17 -5.17
C ALA A 154 4.61 -7.16 -5.14
N ALA A 155 5.29 -7.03 -3.98
CA ALA A 155 6.35 -6.02 -3.78
C ALA A 155 7.47 -6.14 -4.82
N ALA A 156 7.72 -5.05 -5.55
CA ALA A 156 8.52 -5.03 -6.76
C ALA A 156 10.03 -4.89 -6.51
N ALA A 157 10.62 -5.73 -5.65
CA ALA A 157 12.07 -5.70 -5.43
C ALA A 157 12.90 -6.00 -6.69
N VAL A 158 12.26 -6.47 -7.77
CA VAL A 158 12.84 -6.61 -9.11
C VAL A 158 13.37 -5.28 -9.65
N LEU A 159 12.83 -4.13 -9.21
CA LEU A 159 13.23 -2.80 -9.69
C LEU A 159 14.74 -2.54 -9.56
N ARG A 160 15.39 -3.07 -8.52
CA ARG A 160 16.84 -2.95 -8.36
C ARG A 160 17.59 -3.77 -9.44
N ASP A 161 17.17 -5.01 -9.64
CA ASP A 161 17.79 -5.89 -10.62
C ASP A 161 17.57 -5.38 -12.05
N ASP A 162 16.40 -4.81 -12.32
CA ASP A 162 16.08 -4.18 -13.61
C ASP A 162 16.93 -2.93 -13.82
N ALA A 163 17.05 -2.04 -12.84
CA ALA A 163 17.90 -0.86 -12.92
C ALA A 163 19.38 -1.19 -13.15
N ILE A 164 19.91 -2.25 -12.51
CA ILE A 164 21.27 -2.74 -12.73
C ILE A 164 21.45 -3.23 -14.17
N ARG A 165 20.42 -3.83 -14.78
CA ARG A 165 20.42 -4.27 -16.18
C ARG A 165 20.15 -3.16 -17.20
N GLY A 166 19.81 -1.97 -16.74
CA GLY A 166 19.41 -0.86 -17.61
C GLY A 166 18.00 -1.01 -18.18
N ASN A 167 17.11 -1.57 -17.39
CA ASN A 167 15.69 -1.73 -17.74
C ASN A 167 14.80 -1.00 -16.74
N VAL A 168 13.71 -0.44 -17.21
CA VAL A 168 12.59 -0.02 -16.37
C VAL A 168 11.30 -0.11 -17.20
N MET A 169 10.40 -1.00 -16.83
CA MET A 169 9.19 -1.31 -17.59
C MET A 169 9.48 -1.63 -19.06
N ASP A 170 9.00 -0.79 -20.00
CA ASP A 170 9.19 -0.93 -21.45
C ASP A 170 10.41 -0.16 -21.98
N ALA A 171 11.14 0.55 -21.11
CA ALA A 171 12.34 1.31 -21.51
C ALA A 171 13.62 0.53 -21.22
N VAL A 172 14.61 0.70 -22.12
CA VAL A 172 15.97 0.15 -22.01
C VAL A 172 16.96 1.31 -22.13
N TYR A 173 17.99 1.32 -21.27
CA TYR A 173 19.00 2.36 -21.24
C TYR A 173 20.37 1.80 -20.86
N ASP A 174 21.42 2.59 -21.05
CA ASP A 174 22.76 2.24 -20.56
C ASP A 174 22.82 2.44 -19.03
N ALA A 175 22.87 1.35 -18.26
CA ALA A 175 22.92 1.40 -16.81
C ALA A 175 24.18 2.11 -16.26
N GLY A 176 25.29 2.07 -16.99
CA GLY A 176 26.54 2.73 -16.62
C GLY A 176 26.53 4.24 -16.90
N ASN A 177 25.67 4.69 -17.80
CA ASN A 177 25.50 6.11 -18.13
C ASN A 177 24.04 6.40 -18.52
N PRO A 178 23.11 6.38 -17.56
CA PRO A 178 21.70 6.61 -17.86
C PRO A 178 21.47 8.01 -18.49
N PRO A 179 20.54 8.14 -19.46
CA PRO A 179 20.17 9.43 -20.03
C PRO A 179 19.50 10.32 -18.99
N GLU A 180 19.29 11.62 -19.31
CA GLU A 180 18.59 12.55 -18.42
C GLU A 180 17.18 12.07 -18.05
N SER A 181 16.49 11.43 -19.01
CA SER A 181 15.22 10.75 -18.78
C SER A 181 14.98 9.65 -19.80
N VAL A 182 14.09 8.72 -19.47
CA VAL A 182 13.54 7.72 -20.39
C VAL A 182 12.02 7.83 -20.40
N LYS A 183 11.40 7.55 -21.54
CA LYS A 183 9.95 7.55 -21.66
C LYS A 183 9.38 6.17 -21.33
N ILE A 184 8.49 6.14 -20.35
CA ILE A 184 7.79 4.94 -19.87
C ILE A 184 6.38 4.92 -20.43
N PHE A 185 5.98 3.80 -21.05
CA PHE A 185 4.67 3.61 -21.69
C PHE A 185 4.31 4.72 -22.71
N GLY A 186 5.33 5.37 -23.32
CA GLY A 186 5.12 6.50 -24.21
C GLY A 186 4.50 7.74 -23.57
N ARG A 187 4.32 7.77 -22.26
CA ARG A 187 3.55 8.79 -21.54
C ARG A 187 4.34 9.50 -20.44
N TYR A 188 5.09 8.78 -19.60
CA TYR A 188 5.79 9.33 -18.46
C TYR A 188 7.26 9.52 -18.79
N ASP A 189 7.84 10.64 -18.38
CA ASP A 189 9.29 10.85 -18.41
C ASP A 189 9.86 10.50 -17.05
N LEU A 190 10.65 9.42 -16.97
CA LEU A 190 11.33 8.99 -15.75
C LEU A 190 12.77 9.51 -15.76
N GLY A 191 13.15 10.23 -14.71
CA GLY A 191 14.43 10.91 -14.66
C GLY A 191 15.62 10.01 -14.31
N ARG A 192 16.81 10.52 -14.62
CA ARG A 192 18.11 9.85 -14.37
C ARG A 192 18.26 9.44 -12.91
N GLU A 193 17.81 10.27 -11.96
CA GLU A 193 17.99 10.04 -10.53
C GLU A 193 17.31 8.75 -10.07
N TYR A 194 16.13 8.43 -10.62
CA TYR A 194 15.48 7.13 -10.35
C TYR A 194 16.38 5.97 -10.82
N MET A 195 16.87 6.05 -12.06
CA MET A 195 17.69 4.99 -12.66
C MET A 195 18.99 4.75 -11.91
N LEU A 196 19.60 5.80 -11.37
CA LEU A 196 20.84 5.71 -10.58
C LEU A 196 20.60 5.19 -9.17
N THR A 197 19.59 5.76 -8.47
CA THR A 197 19.31 5.40 -7.07
C THR A 197 18.74 3.99 -6.94
N ALA A 198 17.89 3.56 -7.89
CA ALA A 198 17.31 2.21 -7.88
C ALA A 198 18.37 1.10 -7.93
N GLN A 199 19.50 1.31 -8.63
CA GLN A 199 20.59 0.33 -8.74
C GLN A 199 21.22 -0.03 -7.38
N THR A 200 21.19 0.88 -6.44
CA THR A 200 21.91 0.76 -5.16
C THR A 200 20.98 0.61 -3.95
N LEU A 201 19.66 0.56 -4.16
CA LEU A 201 18.70 0.43 -3.06
C LEU A 201 18.95 -0.84 -2.24
N PRO A 202 19.21 -0.73 -0.93
CA PRO A 202 19.40 -1.89 -0.05
C PRO A 202 18.04 -2.47 0.39
N ILE A 203 17.23 -2.94 -0.59
CA ILE A 203 15.82 -3.29 -0.37
C ILE A 203 15.65 -4.36 0.71
N TYR A 204 16.25 -5.53 0.49
CA TYR A 204 16.14 -6.65 1.43
C TYR A 204 16.92 -6.41 2.72
N GLU A 205 18.09 -5.79 2.59
CA GLU A 205 19.01 -5.47 3.69
C GLU A 205 18.38 -4.44 4.67
N THR A 206 17.46 -3.62 4.18
CA THR A 206 16.69 -2.69 5.02
C THR A 206 15.44 -3.38 5.55
N ALA A 207 14.69 -4.05 4.68
CA ALA A 207 13.44 -4.71 5.04
C ALA A 207 13.59 -5.74 6.18
N GLU A 208 14.66 -6.56 6.17
CA GLU A 208 14.91 -7.60 7.18
C GLU A 208 15.13 -7.05 8.60
N LYS A 209 15.36 -5.74 8.76
CA LYS A 209 15.47 -5.10 10.08
C LYS A 209 14.12 -5.01 10.79
N PHE A 210 13.00 -5.11 10.06
CA PHE A 210 11.68 -5.19 10.66
C PHE A 210 11.48 -6.59 11.26
N THR A 211 11.27 -6.65 12.56
CA THR A 211 11.12 -7.91 13.30
C THR A 211 9.68 -8.28 13.63
N GLY A 212 8.72 -7.40 13.30
CA GLY A 212 7.30 -7.64 13.48
C GLY A 212 6.71 -8.58 12.41
N PRO A 213 5.40 -8.90 12.50
CA PRO A 213 4.72 -9.79 11.57
C PRO A 213 4.60 -9.17 10.17
N VAL A 214 4.85 -9.98 9.13
CA VAL A 214 4.75 -9.59 7.71
C VAL A 214 3.84 -10.56 6.95
N CYS A 215 2.90 -10.03 6.18
CA CYS A 215 2.10 -10.79 5.23
C CYS A 215 2.54 -10.46 3.80
N LEU A 216 2.91 -11.47 3.06
CA LEU A 216 3.30 -11.40 1.65
C LEU A 216 2.21 -12.03 0.80
N ILE A 217 1.66 -11.29 -0.16
CA ILE A 217 0.58 -11.73 -1.04
C ILE A 217 1.04 -11.52 -2.47
N HIS A 218 1.03 -12.58 -3.31
CA HIS A 218 1.52 -12.48 -4.69
C HIS A 218 0.73 -13.37 -5.63
N GLY A 219 0.50 -12.87 -6.84
CA GLY A 219 -0.13 -13.63 -7.91
C GLY A 219 0.86 -14.54 -8.65
N LYS A 220 0.54 -15.81 -8.85
CA LYS A 220 1.43 -16.71 -9.60
C LYS A 220 1.48 -16.42 -11.10
N ALA A 221 0.47 -15.72 -11.64
CA ALA A 221 0.44 -15.30 -13.03
C ALA A 221 1.01 -13.89 -13.25
N ASP A 222 1.65 -13.30 -12.23
CA ASP A 222 2.32 -12.01 -12.32
C ASP A 222 3.48 -12.07 -13.33
N ARG A 223 3.38 -11.26 -14.40
CA ARG A 223 4.38 -11.15 -15.47
C ARG A 223 5.24 -9.91 -15.38
N ILE A 224 4.99 -9.05 -14.38
CA ILE A 224 5.73 -7.82 -14.13
C ILE A 224 6.75 -8.08 -13.03
N VAL A 225 6.31 -8.63 -11.90
CA VAL A 225 7.17 -9.00 -10.78
C VAL A 225 7.07 -10.50 -10.56
N PRO A 226 8.10 -11.30 -10.85
CA PRO A 226 8.09 -12.72 -10.52
C PRO A 226 7.84 -12.96 -9.02
N TYR A 227 6.92 -13.86 -8.67
CA TYR A 227 6.59 -14.15 -7.27
C TYR A 227 7.78 -14.66 -6.44
N THR A 228 8.87 -15.10 -7.10
CA THR A 228 10.13 -15.47 -6.45
C THR A 228 10.76 -14.34 -5.64
N TYR A 229 10.45 -13.07 -5.96
CA TYR A 229 10.87 -11.93 -5.14
C TYR A 229 10.14 -11.90 -3.80
N SER A 230 8.85 -12.27 -3.73
CA SER A 230 8.15 -12.45 -2.46
C SER A 230 8.64 -13.67 -1.69
N GLU A 231 9.03 -14.76 -2.37
CA GLU A 231 9.70 -15.89 -1.71
C GLU A 231 11.03 -15.47 -1.07
N ARG A 232 11.78 -14.56 -1.72
CA ARG A 232 13.00 -14.01 -1.14
C ARG A 232 12.70 -13.13 0.08
N TYR A 233 11.70 -12.25 0.05
CA TYR A 233 11.25 -11.52 1.22
C TYR A 233 10.87 -12.46 2.36
N HIS A 234 10.11 -13.53 2.06
CA HIS A 234 9.69 -14.51 3.06
C HIS A 234 10.87 -15.21 3.74
N LYS A 235 11.94 -15.48 3.00
CA LYS A 235 13.19 -16.05 3.56
C LYS A 235 13.96 -15.08 4.44
N ASN A 236 13.87 -13.79 4.16
CA ASN A 236 14.62 -12.76 4.87
C ASN A 236 13.91 -12.27 6.15
N TYR A 237 12.58 -12.26 6.16
CA TYR A 237 11.83 -11.89 7.36
C TYR A 237 11.78 -13.01 8.39
N ALA A 238 12.08 -12.67 9.65
CA ALA A 238 12.03 -13.64 10.76
C ALA A 238 10.62 -14.13 11.06
N LEU A 239 9.60 -13.29 10.85
CA LEU A 239 8.19 -13.60 11.13
C LEU A 239 7.33 -13.18 9.94
N SER A 240 7.08 -14.10 9.03
CA SER A 240 6.26 -13.81 7.87
C SER A 240 5.41 -14.99 7.41
N GLU A 241 4.29 -14.68 6.74
CA GLU A 241 3.49 -15.66 6.00
C GLU A 241 3.43 -15.24 4.53
N LEU A 242 3.49 -16.24 3.62
CA LEU A 242 3.46 -16.04 2.18
C LEU A 242 2.21 -16.69 1.58
N HIS A 243 1.41 -15.90 0.88
CA HIS A 243 0.21 -16.32 0.18
C HIS A 243 0.40 -16.14 -1.33
N LEU A 244 0.47 -17.24 -2.06
CA LEU A 244 0.54 -17.26 -3.51
C LEU A 244 -0.85 -17.57 -4.09
N ILE A 245 -1.41 -16.65 -4.88
CA ILE A 245 -2.74 -16.77 -5.46
C ILE A 245 -2.60 -17.30 -6.90
N ASP A 246 -3.13 -18.51 -7.14
CA ASP A 246 -3.12 -19.10 -8.47
C ASP A 246 -3.96 -18.26 -9.45
N GLY A 247 -3.40 -17.97 -10.62
CA GLY A 247 -4.08 -17.20 -11.68
C GLY A 247 -4.12 -15.69 -11.49
N ALA A 248 -3.78 -15.14 -10.31
CA ALA A 248 -3.73 -13.70 -10.11
C ALA A 248 -2.52 -13.09 -10.84
N ASP A 249 -2.76 -11.95 -11.50
CA ASP A 249 -1.76 -11.13 -12.16
C ASP A 249 -1.15 -10.08 -11.19
N HIS A 250 -0.29 -9.18 -11.70
CA HIS A 250 0.36 -8.14 -10.90
C HIS A 250 -0.62 -7.19 -10.21
N GLY A 251 -1.71 -6.82 -10.87
CA GLY A 251 -2.75 -5.93 -10.35
C GLY A 251 -3.83 -6.64 -9.53
N PHE A 252 -3.71 -7.97 -9.38
CA PHE A 252 -4.74 -8.82 -8.76
C PHE A 252 -6.10 -8.69 -9.45
N THR A 253 -6.11 -8.51 -10.77
CA THR A 253 -7.34 -8.31 -11.56
C THR A 253 -8.33 -9.46 -11.37
N GLY A 254 -9.50 -9.16 -10.79
CA GLY A 254 -10.52 -10.17 -10.43
C GLY A 254 -10.21 -10.96 -9.16
N PHE A 255 -9.10 -10.67 -8.46
CA PHE A 255 -8.69 -11.27 -7.20
C PHE A 255 -8.52 -10.23 -6.08
N GLU A 256 -8.94 -8.99 -6.30
CA GLU A 256 -8.76 -7.89 -5.35
C GLU A 256 -9.40 -8.21 -4.00
N ASP A 257 -10.63 -8.74 -4.00
CA ASP A 257 -11.34 -9.14 -2.77
C ASP A 257 -10.61 -10.29 -2.05
N THR A 258 -10.05 -11.24 -2.80
CA THR A 258 -9.29 -12.37 -2.24
C THR A 258 -8.02 -11.86 -1.56
N ALA A 259 -7.26 -10.98 -2.22
CA ALA A 259 -6.05 -10.40 -1.67
C ALA A 259 -6.34 -9.52 -0.44
N ALA A 260 -7.38 -8.68 -0.51
CA ALA A 260 -7.83 -7.85 0.59
C ALA A 260 -8.26 -8.70 1.80
N LYS A 261 -9.01 -9.78 1.57
CA LYS A 261 -9.43 -10.68 2.65
C LYS A 261 -8.24 -11.31 3.36
N ILE A 262 -7.24 -11.81 2.62
CA ILE A 262 -6.01 -12.39 3.22
C ILE A 262 -5.32 -11.35 4.11
N ALA A 263 -5.18 -10.12 3.62
CA ALA A 263 -4.54 -9.04 4.36
C ALA A 263 -5.30 -8.66 5.64
N VAL A 264 -6.63 -8.57 5.57
CA VAL A 264 -7.50 -8.29 6.73
C VAL A 264 -7.45 -9.42 7.74
N ASP A 265 -7.54 -10.68 7.30
CA ASP A 265 -7.44 -11.85 8.19
C ASP A 265 -6.10 -11.88 8.93
N PHE A 266 -5.01 -11.47 8.25
CA PHE A 266 -3.70 -11.33 8.88
C PHE A 266 -3.67 -10.21 9.95
N LEU A 267 -4.28 -9.07 9.67
CA LEU A 267 -4.30 -7.94 10.61
C LEU A 267 -5.05 -8.28 11.90
N LYS A 268 -6.04 -9.16 11.83
CA LYS A 268 -6.88 -9.58 12.97
C LYS A 268 -6.22 -10.64 13.88
N LYS A 269 -5.14 -11.30 13.46
CA LYS A 269 -4.36 -12.22 14.30
C LYS A 269 -3.54 -11.43 15.33
#